data_b6126a4c6ec308ca559f9bb58c50b9ed
#
_entry.id   b6126a4c6ec308ca559f9bb58c50b9ed
#
_cell.length_a   1.000
_cell.length_b   1.000
_cell.length_c   1.000
_cell.angle_alpha   90.00
_cell.angle_beta   90.00
_cell.angle_gamma   90.00
#
_symmetry.space_group_name_H-M   'P 1'
#
loop_
_entity.id
_entity.type
_entity.pdbx_description
1 polymer ?
#
loop_
_entity_poly.entity_id
_entity_poly.type
_entity_poly.pdbx_seq_one_letter_code
_entity_poly.pdbx_strand_id
1 'polypeptide(L)'
;MAESPDPRLAAVRALNRVLPGQGDGASLREVLRRGVPDGSAGGLTRDLCFGVCRYLRPLNQWLNDQLEKPLKAKAQPVRLALLCGIYELWFSERPAHAVVNAYPELCRRLKAGWASGLANAVLRKADRTDAATAFAGYPPAVAGSLPDWLWRQF
;
A
#
# COMPACT_ATOMS: atom_id res chain seq x y z
N MET A 1 -9.63 -11.91 -25.04
CA MET A 1 -8.60 -10.89 -25.09
C MET A 1 -8.13 -10.56 -23.68
N ALA A 2 -6.85 -10.64 -23.44
CA ALA A 2 -6.32 -10.36 -22.12
C ALA A 2 -6.49 -8.87 -21.79
N GLU A 3 -7.00 -8.57 -20.61
CA GLU A 3 -7.02 -7.20 -20.12
C GLU A 3 -5.61 -6.70 -19.86
N SER A 4 -5.39 -5.41 -20.01
CA SER A 4 -4.11 -4.81 -19.61
C SER A 4 -3.88 -5.07 -18.12
N PRO A 5 -2.66 -5.51 -17.73
CA PRO A 5 -2.37 -5.76 -16.32
C PRO A 5 -2.57 -4.49 -15.50
N ASP A 6 -3.28 -4.61 -14.38
CA ASP A 6 -3.40 -3.54 -13.42
C ASP A 6 -2.23 -3.64 -12.44
N PRO A 7 -1.26 -2.70 -12.48
CA PRO A 7 -0.08 -2.80 -11.64
C PRO A 7 -0.40 -2.71 -10.14
N ARG A 8 -1.44 -1.99 -9.76
CA ARG A 8 -1.84 -1.87 -8.37
C ARG A 8 -2.48 -3.15 -7.86
N LEU A 9 -3.33 -3.77 -8.67
CA LEU A 9 -3.92 -5.07 -8.34
C LEU A 9 -2.83 -6.14 -8.23
N ALA A 10 -1.87 -6.14 -9.16
CA ALA A 10 -0.75 -7.07 -9.13
C ALA A 10 0.07 -6.90 -7.85
N ALA A 11 0.30 -5.65 -7.41
CA ALA A 11 1.02 -5.37 -6.17
C ALA A 11 0.28 -5.94 -4.94
N VAL A 12 -1.02 -5.70 -4.85
CA VAL A 12 -1.82 -6.21 -3.73
C VAL A 12 -1.78 -7.73 -3.68
N ARG A 13 -1.94 -8.38 -4.82
CA ARG A 13 -1.89 -9.85 -4.88
C ARG A 13 -0.52 -10.40 -4.49
N ALA A 14 0.55 -9.77 -4.95
CA ALA A 14 1.90 -10.18 -4.60
C ALA A 14 2.15 -10.02 -3.09
N LEU A 15 1.79 -8.88 -2.52
CA LEU A 15 1.95 -8.63 -1.09
C LEU A 15 1.13 -9.60 -0.24
N ASN A 16 -0.07 -9.93 -0.70
CA ASN A 16 -0.93 -10.87 0.03
C ASN A 16 -0.33 -12.27 0.11
N ARG A 17 0.49 -12.64 -0.87
CA ARG A 17 1.21 -13.93 -0.83
C ARG A 17 2.40 -13.91 0.11
N VAL A 18 3.05 -12.76 0.24
CA VAL A 18 4.32 -12.63 0.96
C VAL A 18 4.13 -12.32 2.44
N LEU A 19 3.17 -11.45 2.76
CA LEU A 19 3.01 -10.96 4.13
C LEU A 19 2.19 -11.93 4.99
N PRO A 20 2.42 -11.94 6.31
CA PRO A 20 1.69 -12.83 7.22
C PRO A 20 0.18 -12.61 7.15
N GLY A 21 -0.54 -13.70 7.26
CA GLY A 21 -2.01 -13.71 7.23
C GLY A 21 -2.51 -14.77 6.29
N GLN A 22 -2.74 -14.42 5.04
CA GLN A 22 -3.30 -15.33 4.05
C GLN A 22 -2.27 -15.83 3.04
N GLY A 23 -1.02 -15.38 3.15
CA GLY A 23 0.01 -15.74 2.22
C GLY A 23 0.62 -17.11 2.50
N ASP A 24 1.35 -17.63 1.51
CA ASP A 24 2.04 -18.92 1.60
C ASP A 24 3.49 -18.77 2.06
N GLY A 25 3.91 -17.57 2.47
CA GLY A 25 5.28 -17.32 2.91
C GLY A 25 6.29 -17.20 1.79
N ALA A 26 5.84 -17.09 0.54
CA ALA A 26 6.75 -16.92 -0.58
C ALA A 26 7.58 -15.65 -0.44
N SER A 27 8.81 -15.65 -0.98
CA SER A 27 9.63 -14.46 -0.98
C SER A 27 9.10 -13.44 -1.99
N LEU A 28 9.24 -12.16 -1.67
CA LEU A 28 8.77 -11.09 -2.56
C LEU A 28 9.44 -11.18 -3.93
N ARG A 29 10.75 -11.43 -3.98
CA ARG A 29 11.47 -11.58 -5.26
C ARG A 29 10.90 -12.70 -6.12
N GLU A 30 10.60 -13.83 -5.50
CA GLU A 30 10.04 -14.99 -6.20
C GLU A 30 8.67 -14.66 -6.79
N VAL A 31 7.80 -14.04 -6.00
CA VAL A 31 6.45 -13.68 -6.44
C VAL A 31 6.51 -12.65 -7.57
N LEU A 32 7.37 -11.63 -7.44
CA LEU A 32 7.50 -10.59 -8.46
C LEU A 32 8.07 -11.11 -9.76
N ARG A 33 8.96 -12.08 -9.69
CA ARG A 33 9.56 -12.68 -10.91
C ARG A 33 8.49 -13.36 -11.76
N ARG A 34 7.45 -13.93 -11.13
CA ARG A 34 6.42 -14.72 -11.83
C ARG A 34 5.19 -13.93 -12.22
N GLY A 35 4.85 -12.90 -11.45
CA GLY A 35 3.55 -12.26 -11.58
C GLY A 35 3.57 -10.78 -11.92
N VAL A 36 4.73 -10.24 -12.32
CA VAL A 36 4.84 -8.81 -12.58
C VAL A 36 4.59 -8.49 -14.05
N PRO A 37 3.75 -7.48 -14.35
CA PRO A 37 3.61 -6.99 -15.73
C PRO A 37 4.92 -6.45 -16.26
N ASP A 38 5.07 -6.49 -17.60
CA ASP A 38 6.24 -5.93 -18.27
C ASP A 38 6.13 -4.41 -18.38
N GLY A 39 7.27 -3.77 -18.57
CA GLY A 39 7.36 -2.35 -18.87
C GLY A 39 7.06 -1.46 -17.65
N SER A 40 6.48 -0.30 -17.92
CA SER A 40 6.19 0.71 -16.87
C SER A 40 5.21 0.20 -15.81
N ALA A 41 4.25 -0.65 -16.20
CA ALA A 41 3.32 -1.28 -15.27
C ALA A 41 4.06 -2.14 -14.26
N GLY A 42 5.08 -2.89 -14.71
CA GLY A 42 5.92 -3.70 -13.82
C GLY A 42 6.72 -2.84 -12.86
N GLY A 43 7.19 -1.68 -13.31
CA GLY A 43 7.89 -0.73 -12.46
C GLY A 43 7.04 -0.26 -11.30
N LEU A 44 5.79 0.10 -11.55
CA LEU A 44 4.88 0.51 -10.50
C LEU A 44 4.59 -0.63 -9.52
N THR A 45 4.35 -1.84 -10.03
CA THR A 45 4.11 -3.01 -9.17
C THR A 45 5.28 -3.23 -8.22
N ARG A 46 6.50 -3.21 -8.73
CA ARG A 46 7.72 -3.40 -7.90
C ARG A 46 7.88 -2.28 -6.89
N ASP A 47 7.68 -1.04 -7.30
CA ASP A 47 7.80 0.12 -6.41
C ASP A 47 6.82 0.01 -5.24
N LEU A 48 5.56 -0.31 -5.51
CA LEU A 48 4.56 -0.48 -4.46
C LEU A 48 4.92 -1.62 -3.51
N CYS A 49 5.31 -2.77 -4.06
CA CYS A 49 5.64 -3.93 -3.24
C CYS A 49 6.83 -3.68 -2.33
N PHE A 50 7.94 -3.19 -2.89
CA PHE A 50 9.14 -2.94 -2.09
C PHE A 50 8.93 -1.77 -1.13
N GLY A 51 8.23 -0.73 -1.57
CA GLY A 51 7.96 0.42 -0.73
C GLY A 51 7.08 0.10 0.47
N VAL A 52 5.99 -0.64 0.25
CA VAL A 52 5.12 -1.05 1.35
C VAL A 52 5.85 -1.96 2.32
N CYS A 53 6.65 -2.91 1.83
CA CYS A 53 7.42 -3.78 2.72
C CYS A 53 8.46 -2.99 3.52
N ARG A 54 9.11 -2.03 2.88
CA ARG A 54 10.14 -1.21 3.53
C ARG A 54 9.59 -0.36 4.66
N TYR A 55 8.41 0.22 4.47
CA TYR A 55 7.79 1.11 5.44
C TYR A 55 6.57 0.50 6.13
N LEU A 56 6.51 -0.83 6.17
CA LEU A 56 5.32 -1.55 6.60
C LEU A 56 4.84 -1.14 8.00
N ARG A 57 5.73 -1.07 8.97
CA ARG A 57 5.34 -0.75 10.35
C ARG A 57 4.74 0.65 10.48
N PRO A 58 5.41 1.72 10.04
CA PRO A 58 4.82 3.05 10.16
C PRO A 58 3.58 3.24 9.27
N LEU A 59 3.56 2.67 8.06
CA LEU A 59 2.37 2.74 7.22
C LEU A 59 1.18 2.06 7.89
N ASN A 60 1.40 0.87 8.42
CA ASN A 60 0.35 0.10 9.07
C ASN A 60 -0.17 0.80 10.34
N GLN A 61 0.74 1.41 11.12
CA GLN A 61 0.36 2.17 12.30
C GLN A 61 -0.50 3.39 11.91
N TRP A 62 -0.06 4.14 10.90
CA TRP A 62 -0.83 5.30 10.47
C TRP A 62 -2.20 4.90 9.97
N LEU A 63 -2.29 3.83 9.17
CA LEU A 63 -3.58 3.33 8.70
C LEU A 63 -4.49 2.97 9.87
N ASN A 64 -3.98 2.21 10.84
CA ASN A 64 -4.76 1.80 11.99
C ASN A 64 -5.29 3.01 12.78
N ASP A 65 -4.49 4.08 12.86
CA ASP A 65 -4.90 5.31 13.55
C ASP A 65 -6.06 6.02 12.85
N GLN A 66 -6.27 5.76 11.55
CA GLN A 66 -7.37 6.36 10.79
C GLN A 66 -8.65 5.52 10.84
N LEU A 67 -8.58 4.28 11.31
CA LEU A 67 -9.72 3.37 11.30
C LEU A 67 -10.48 3.46 12.62
N GLU A 68 -11.81 3.58 12.53
CA GLU A 68 -12.66 3.51 13.73
C GLU A 68 -12.67 2.10 14.30
N LYS A 69 -12.64 1.09 13.42
CA LYS A 69 -12.60 -0.32 13.79
C LYS A 69 -11.48 -1.01 13.03
N PRO A 70 -10.74 -1.91 13.69
CA PRO A 70 -9.70 -2.67 13.00
C PRO A 70 -10.27 -3.47 11.83
N LEU A 71 -9.49 -3.57 10.75
CA LEU A 71 -9.84 -4.44 9.64
C LEU A 71 -9.65 -5.90 10.07
N LYS A 72 -10.62 -6.75 9.70
CA LYS A 72 -10.55 -8.17 10.00
C LYS A 72 -9.48 -8.85 9.15
N ALA A 73 -8.99 -10.00 9.60
CA ALA A 73 -7.97 -10.75 8.88
C ALA A 73 -8.38 -11.09 7.44
N LYS A 74 -9.66 -11.41 7.22
CA LYS A 74 -10.17 -11.70 5.88
C LYS A 74 -10.16 -10.49 4.95
N ALA A 75 -10.02 -9.29 5.50
CA ALA A 75 -9.91 -8.05 4.73
C ALA A 75 -8.45 -7.66 4.44
N GLN A 76 -7.51 -8.59 4.56
CA GLN A 76 -6.10 -8.33 4.30
C GLN A 76 -5.86 -7.70 2.92
N PRO A 77 -6.49 -8.14 1.82
CA PRO A 77 -6.32 -7.45 0.54
C PRO A 77 -6.72 -5.98 0.56
N VAL A 78 -7.77 -5.63 1.30
CA VAL A 78 -8.17 -4.23 1.47
C VAL A 78 -7.10 -3.45 2.22
N ARG A 79 -6.59 -4.01 3.32
CA ARG A 79 -5.48 -3.39 4.07
C ARG A 79 -4.31 -3.11 3.15
N LEU A 80 -3.91 -4.09 2.35
CA LEU A 80 -2.77 -3.96 1.44
C LEU A 80 -3.02 -2.90 0.37
N ALA A 81 -4.25 -2.83 -0.16
CA ALA A 81 -4.61 -1.78 -1.10
C ALA A 81 -4.47 -0.39 -0.48
N LEU A 82 -4.94 -0.23 0.75
CA LEU A 82 -4.81 1.05 1.47
C LEU A 82 -3.35 1.41 1.72
N LEU A 83 -2.53 0.45 2.14
CA LEU A 83 -1.11 0.69 2.35
C LEU A 83 -0.40 1.10 1.04
N CYS A 84 -0.73 0.45 -0.06
CA CYS A 84 -0.20 0.82 -1.37
C CYS A 84 -0.59 2.25 -1.75
N GLY A 85 -1.84 2.62 -1.54
CA GLY A 85 -2.33 3.96 -1.86
C GLY A 85 -1.65 5.04 -1.03
N ILE A 86 -1.51 4.82 0.27
CA ILE A 86 -0.82 5.74 1.17
C ILE A 86 0.64 5.90 0.73
N TYR A 87 1.32 4.78 0.46
CA TYR A 87 2.70 4.81 -0.02
C TYR A 87 2.81 5.60 -1.33
N GLU A 88 1.92 5.34 -2.27
CA GLU A 88 1.95 6.02 -3.56
C GLU A 88 1.75 7.52 -3.41
N LEU A 89 0.84 7.96 -2.54
CA LEU A 89 0.61 9.39 -2.28
C LEU A 89 1.83 10.07 -1.69
N TRP A 90 2.52 9.39 -0.77
CA TRP A 90 3.60 10.02 -0.01
C TRP A 90 4.98 9.92 -0.66
N PHE A 91 5.21 8.90 -1.48
CA PHE A 91 6.54 8.59 -2.00
C PHE A 91 6.65 8.60 -3.52
N SER A 92 5.54 8.77 -4.24
CA SER A 92 5.61 8.87 -5.70
C SER A 92 5.28 10.29 -6.16
N GLU A 93 5.62 10.59 -7.42
CA GLU A 93 5.33 11.89 -8.01
C GLU A 93 4.04 11.89 -8.83
N ARG A 94 3.25 10.82 -8.76
CA ARG A 94 2.00 10.73 -9.50
C ARG A 94 0.99 11.72 -8.93
N PRO A 95 0.12 12.30 -9.80
CA PRO A 95 -0.88 13.26 -9.33
C PRO A 95 -1.80 12.64 -8.27
N ALA A 96 -2.00 13.36 -7.18
CA ALA A 96 -2.78 12.85 -6.05
C ALA A 96 -4.19 12.41 -6.45
N HIS A 97 -4.86 13.18 -7.32
CA HIS A 97 -6.22 12.83 -7.74
C HIS A 97 -6.26 11.48 -8.49
N ALA A 98 -5.24 11.19 -9.28
CA ALA A 98 -5.17 9.90 -9.98
C ALA A 98 -4.97 8.75 -9.00
N VAL A 99 -4.14 8.94 -7.99
CA VAL A 99 -3.90 7.93 -6.95
C VAL A 99 -5.18 7.70 -6.14
N VAL A 100 -5.80 8.77 -5.64
CA VAL A 100 -7.02 8.67 -4.84
C VAL A 100 -8.14 7.97 -5.60
N ASN A 101 -8.27 8.23 -6.90
CA ASN A 101 -9.33 7.63 -7.71
C ASN A 101 -9.08 6.17 -8.07
N ALA A 102 -7.83 5.71 -8.06
CA ALA A 102 -7.49 4.36 -8.48
C ALA A 102 -7.92 3.29 -7.46
N TYR A 103 -7.85 3.59 -6.18
CA TYR A 103 -7.99 2.58 -5.15
C TYR A 103 -9.43 2.20 -4.79
N PRO A 104 -10.42 3.08 -4.83
CA PRO A 104 -11.81 2.64 -4.68
C PRO A 104 -12.22 1.62 -5.73
N GLU A 105 -11.80 1.82 -6.99
CA GLU A 105 -12.06 0.84 -8.04
C GLU A 105 -11.29 -0.45 -7.82
N LEU A 106 -10.06 -0.36 -7.34
CA LEU A 106 -9.29 -1.54 -6.98
C LEU A 106 -10.01 -2.38 -5.92
N CYS A 107 -10.60 -1.74 -4.93
CA CYS A 107 -11.39 -2.45 -3.92
C CYS A 107 -12.55 -3.22 -4.57
N ARG A 108 -13.21 -2.65 -5.56
CA ARG A 108 -14.27 -3.36 -6.28
C ARG A 108 -13.73 -4.57 -7.02
N ARG A 109 -12.57 -4.44 -7.65
CA ARG A 109 -11.93 -5.55 -8.36
C ARG A 109 -11.45 -6.65 -7.39
N LEU A 110 -11.19 -6.32 -6.14
CA LEU A 110 -10.88 -7.27 -5.08
C LEU A 110 -12.15 -7.89 -4.48
N LYS A 111 -13.31 -7.62 -5.05
CA LYS A 111 -14.62 -8.05 -4.55
C LYS A 111 -14.91 -7.49 -3.15
N ALA A 112 -14.37 -6.32 -2.88
CA ALA A 112 -14.53 -5.61 -1.62
C ALA A 112 -15.11 -4.22 -1.85
N GLY A 113 -16.19 -4.14 -2.61
CA GLY A 113 -16.86 -2.87 -2.92
C GLY A 113 -17.28 -2.10 -1.67
N TRP A 114 -17.54 -2.81 -0.55
CA TRP A 114 -17.85 -2.19 0.73
C TRP A 114 -16.73 -1.27 1.22
N ALA A 115 -15.51 -1.50 0.77
CA ALA A 115 -14.34 -0.74 1.20
C ALA A 115 -14.03 0.46 0.29
N SER A 116 -14.77 0.66 -0.80
CA SER A 116 -14.45 1.76 -1.73
C SER A 116 -14.60 3.13 -1.08
N GLY A 117 -15.63 3.32 -0.25
CA GLY A 117 -15.80 4.56 0.52
C GLY A 117 -14.71 4.75 1.56
N LEU A 118 -14.31 3.67 2.23
CA LEU A 118 -13.22 3.70 3.19
C LEU A 118 -11.90 4.09 2.51
N ALA A 119 -11.61 3.50 1.35
CA ALA A 119 -10.40 3.83 0.60
C ALA A 119 -10.38 5.32 0.23
N ASN A 120 -11.48 5.84 -0.27
CA ASN A 120 -11.58 7.25 -0.61
C ASN A 120 -11.33 8.14 0.61
N ALA A 121 -11.94 7.82 1.75
CA ALA A 121 -11.79 8.60 2.97
C ALA A 121 -10.36 8.58 3.51
N VAL A 122 -9.76 7.39 3.59
CA VAL A 122 -8.40 7.22 4.10
C VAL A 122 -7.38 7.93 3.21
N LEU A 123 -7.51 7.76 1.89
CA LEU A 123 -6.55 8.35 0.97
C LEU A 123 -6.67 9.87 0.88
N ARG A 124 -7.86 10.42 1.08
CA ARG A 124 -8.02 11.88 1.18
C ARG A 124 -7.33 12.42 2.42
N LYS A 125 -7.38 11.70 3.55
CA LYS A 125 -6.63 12.09 4.74
C LYS A 125 -5.12 12.00 4.49
N ALA A 126 -4.67 10.95 3.83
CA ALA A 126 -3.26 10.81 3.49
C ALA A 126 -2.76 11.95 2.59
N ASP A 127 -3.60 12.39 1.64
CA ASP A 127 -3.25 13.48 0.74
C ASP A 127 -3.07 14.83 1.46
N ARG A 128 -3.62 14.98 2.66
CA ARG A 128 -3.51 16.20 3.47
C ARG A 128 -2.27 16.25 4.35
N THR A 129 -1.49 15.17 4.38
CA THR A 129 -0.28 15.09 5.18
C THR A 129 0.83 14.47 4.33
N ASP A 130 1.98 14.24 4.93
CA ASP A 130 3.11 13.58 4.28
C ASP A 130 3.74 12.57 5.24
N ALA A 131 4.69 11.78 4.72
CA ALA A 131 5.32 10.72 5.51
C ALA A 131 6.06 11.29 6.72
N ALA A 132 6.82 12.36 6.54
CA ALA A 132 7.59 12.95 7.64
C ALA A 132 6.69 13.40 8.78
N THR A 133 5.59 14.11 8.45
CA THR A 133 4.62 14.56 9.43
C THR A 133 3.90 13.40 10.10
N ALA A 134 3.46 12.43 9.29
CA ALA A 134 2.71 11.28 9.79
C ALA A 134 3.54 10.41 10.74
N PHE A 135 4.83 10.25 10.47
CA PHE A 135 5.70 9.35 11.24
C PHE A 135 6.43 10.03 12.40
N ALA A 136 6.38 11.36 12.49
CA ALA A 136 7.16 12.13 13.45
C ALA A 136 6.93 11.72 14.91
N GLY A 137 5.71 11.31 15.26
CA GLY A 137 5.37 10.93 16.62
C GLY A 137 5.55 9.46 16.94
N TYR A 138 6.01 8.64 15.99
CA TYR A 138 6.10 7.20 16.21
C TYR A 138 7.37 6.82 16.97
N PRO A 139 7.26 5.85 17.90
CA PRO A 139 8.43 5.38 18.64
C PRO A 139 9.41 4.63 17.71
N PRO A 140 10.70 4.55 18.10
CA PRO A 140 11.70 3.85 17.27
C PRO A 140 11.32 2.42 16.91
N ALA A 141 10.56 1.71 17.74
CA ALA A 141 10.11 0.35 17.45
C ALA A 141 9.19 0.31 16.23
N VAL A 142 8.40 1.35 16.00
CA VAL A 142 7.52 1.46 14.84
C VAL A 142 8.27 2.02 13.64
N ALA A 143 9.05 3.07 13.85
CA ALA A 143 9.75 3.79 12.79
C ALA A 143 11.12 3.20 12.46
N GLY A 144 11.51 2.08 13.08
CA GLY A 144 12.87 1.53 12.97
C GLY A 144 13.27 1.03 11.58
N SER A 145 12.33 0.89 10.66
CA SER A 145 12.62 0.50 9.29
C SER A 145 12.87 1.70 8.37
N LEU A 146 12.76 2.92 8.88
CA LEU A 146 12.92 4.13 8.08
C LEU A 146 14.38 4.33 7.69
N PRO A 147 14.67 4.75 6.44
CA PRO A 147 16.03 5.08 6.05
C PRO A 147 16.51 6.37 6.70
N ASP A 148 17.84 6.54 6.76
CA ASP A 148 18.47 7.69 7.42
C ASP A 148 17.98 9.04 6.87
N TRP A 149 17.78 9.15 5.56
CA TRP A 149 17.34 10.40 4.96
C TRP A 149 15.96 10.83 5.47
N LEU A 150 15.10 9.87 5.78
CA LEU A 150 13.78 10.17 6.32
C LEU A 150 13.88 10.57 7.79
N TRP A 151 14.78 9.93 8.56
CA TRP A 151 15.03 10.30 9.94
C TRP A 151 15.47 11.76 10.09
N ARG A 152 16.23 12.27 9.12
CA ARG A 152 16.69 13.66 9.14
C ARG A 152 15.58 14.68 8.94
N GLN A 153 14.41 14.24 8.49
CA GLN A 153 13.24 15.09 8.32
C GLN A 153 12.53 15.38 9.65
N PHE A 154 12.79 14.59 10.65
CA PHE A 154 12.10 14.69 11.94
C PHE A 154 12.79 15.65 12.92
#